data_ad175464c1474b3c7120d1b630773fc7
#
_entry.id   ad175464c1474b3c7120d1b630773fc7
#
_cell.length_a   1.000
_cell.length_b   1.000
_cell.length_c   1.000
_cell.angle_alpha   90.00
_cell.angle_beta   90.00
_cell.angle_gamma   90.00
#
_symmetry.space_group_name_H-M   'P 1'
#
loop_
_entity.id
_entity.type
_entity.pdbx_description
1 polymer ?
#
loop_
_entity_poly.entity_id
_entity_poly.type
_entity_poly.pdbx_seq_one_letter_code
_entity_poly.pdbx_strand_id
1 'polypeptide(L)'
;MRWAKRLPLAAGWMALALTAMMVAEQKVPSALRRWNARYVGSQVCMECHHEVARVWASLPHSQWMLDAKLPAHLQGCEACHGPGSLHVVARRGYIVAWEKLSVAEQNAICLQCHQTVTADQWHASPHGSRQMGKWETVAGGKGRRLPACTDCHEVHLPVPRRWMLKTNSSSLCLRCHADITEKTRQGEHHPLDKTQCAACHDAHDGTVGGMLKAEPLTLCDRCHQRPDITPTDHTAEFRKTHGKRVEKDDRRCASCHGRDGCDRCHGLPMPHPQGFATHHTEATKGQPQTCRNCHDQTFCAKCHADAPPVSHDAPDYASAGHAKEFRQFGANAAAYCVTCHQPRQCDDCHRQKGIPLEVRR
;
A
#
# COMPACT_ATOMS: atom_id res chain seq x y z
N MET A 1 -48.70 -10.92 45.57
CA MET A 1 -47.35 -10.61 46.10
C MET A 1 -46.28 -11.11 45.13
N ARG A 2 -45.68 -10.21 44.36
CA ARG A 2 -44.59 -10.55 43.42
C ARG A 2 -43.30 -9.94 43.98
N TRP A 3 -42.37 -10.80 44.38
CA TRP A 3 -41.04 -10.40 44.82
C TRP A 3 -40.14 -10.28 43.58
N ALA A 4 -39.83 -9.07 43.16
CA ALA A 4 -38.80 -8.81 42.16
C ALA A 4 -37.43 -8.91 42.83
N LYS A 5 -36.66 -9.93 42.48
CA LYS A 5 -35.26 -10.07 42.92
C LYS A 5 -34.44 -8.96 42.23
N ARG A 6 -33.96 -7.98 42.99
CA ARG A 6 -32.97 -7.00 42.56
C ARG A 6 -31.62 -7.72 42.55
N LEU A 7 -31.06 -7.98 41.37
CA LEU A 7 -29.67 -8.38 41.19
C LEU A 7 -28.76 -7.18 41.56
N PRO A 8 -27.70 -7.40 42.29
CA PRO A 8 -26.83 -6.31 42.73
C PRO A 8 -26.02 -5.73 41.56
N LEU A 9 -26.22 -4.45 41.29
CA LEU A 9 -25.44 -3.63 40.31
C LEU A 9 -23.92 -3.69 40.50
N ALA A 10 -23.46 -4.08 41.69
CA ALA A 10 -22.02 -4.22 42.01
C ALA A 10 -21.28 -5.29 41.18
N ALA A 11 -21.97 -6.39 40.77
CA ALA A 11 -21.35 -7.42 39.97
C ALA A 11 -21.03 -6.97 38.52
N GLY A 12 -21.83 -6.06 37.99
CA GLY A 12 -21.59 -5.47 36.64
C GLY A 12 -20.38 -4.57 36.58
N TRP A 13 -20.14 -3.80 37.62
CA TRP A 13 -18.98 -2.89 37.69
C TRP A 13 -17.66 -3.64 37.89
N MET A 14 -17.64 -4.73 38.65
CA MET A 14 -16.46 -5.59 38.79
C MET A 14 -16.11 -6.32 37.49
N ALA A 15 -17.11 -6.80 36.75
CA ALA A 15 -16.87 -7.44 35.46
C ALA A 15 -16.35 -6.46 34.42
N LEU A 16 -16.86 -5.23 34.36
CA LEU A 16 -16.37 -4.16 33.49
C LEU A 16 -14.96 -3.68 33.87
N ALA A 17 -14.62 -3.60 35.17
CA ALA A 17 -13.28 -3.27 35.62
C ALA A 17 -12.28 -4.37 35.30
N LEU A 18 -12.65 -5.66 35.44
CA LEU A 18 -11.82 -6.78 35.08
C LEU A 18 -11.60 -6.88 33.57
N THR A 19 -12.62 -6.62 32.76
CA THR A 19 -12.47 -6.58 31.29
C THR A 19 -11.62 -5.39 30.84
N ALA A 20 -11.76 -4.22 31.46
CA ALA A 20 -10.92 -3.05 31.17
C ALA A 20 -9.44 -3.30 31.58
N MET A 21 -9.20 -3.96 32.69
CA MET A 21 -7.84 -4.38 33.09
C MET A 21 -7.26 -5.40 32.12
N MET A 22 -8.03 -6.41 31.69
CA MET A 22 -7.56 -7.39 30.69
C MET A 22 -7.29 -6.75 29.33
N VAL A 23 -8.10 -5.77 28.90
CA VAL A 23 -7.86 -5.04 27.63
C VAL A 23 -6.64 -4.14 27.74
N ALA A 24 -6.35 -3.54 28.91
CA ALA A 24 -5.14 -2.77 29.12
C ALA A 24 -3.88 -3.64 29.12
N GLU A 25 -3.97 -4.84 29.68
CA GLU A 25 -2.84 -5.79 29.75
C GLU A 25 -2.47 -6.37 28.38
N GLN A 26 -3.43 -6.47 27.45
CA GLN A 26 -3.18 -6.91 26.07
C GLN A 26 -2.35 -5.91 25.23
N LYS A 27 -2.22 -4.66 25.65
CA LYS A 27 -1.46 -3.62 24.92
C LYS A 27 0.05 -3.65 25.19
N VAL A 28 0.50 -4.32 26.23
CA VAL A 28 1.94 -4.42 26.53
C VAL A 28 2.57 -5.50 25.66
N PRO A 29 3.58 -5.17 24.83
CA PRO A 29 4.28 -6.15 24.01
C PRO A 29 4.79 -7.33 24.86
N SER A 30 4.67 -8.55 24.35
CA SER A 30 5.07 -9.77 25.07
C SER A 30 6.53 -9.73 25.52
N ALA A 31 7.39 -9.13 24.72
CA ALA A 31 8.81 -8.95 25.04
C ALA A 31 9.05 -8.10 26.31
N LEU A 32 8.13 -7.21 26.66
CA LEU A 32 8.22 -6.34 27.86
C LEU A 32 7.57 -6.97 29.09
N ARG A 33 6.85 -8.08 28.96
CA ARG A 33 6.19 -8.72 30.09
C ARG A 33 7.22 -9.54 30.90
N ARG A 34 7.34 -9.24 32.19
CA ARG A 34 8.19 -9.97 33.13
C ARG A 34 7.38 -10.35 34.36
N TRP A 35 7.23 -11.64 34.60
CA TRP A 35 6.58 -12.17 35.81
C TRP A 35 7.28 -11.64 37.05
N ASN A 36 6.50 -11.15 38.02
CA ASN A 36 6.96 -10.64 39.31
C ASN A 36 7.85 -9.37 39.23
N ALA A 37 8.06 -8.79 38.09
CA ALA A 37 8.73 -7.48 37.98
C ALA A 37 7.72 -6.33 38.03
N ARG A 38 8.11 -5.23 38.71
CA ARG A 38 7.32 -4.00 38.83
C ARG A 38 8.06 -2.85 38.17
N TYR A 39 7.31 -1.87 37.70
CA TYR A 39 7.85 -0.62 37.20
C TYR A 39 8.37 0.21 38.37
N VAL A 40 9.57 0.75 38.26
CA VAL A 40 10.27 1.50 39.32
C VAL A 40 10.46 2.96 39.00
N GLY A 41 10.22 3.35 37.75
CA GLY A 41 10.39 4.70 37.24
C GLY A 41 11.82 5.01 36.77
N SER A 42 11.91 5.90 35.78
CA SER A 42 13.18 6.26 35.13
C SER A 42 14.22 6.85 36.08
N GLN A 43 13.80 7.52 37.14
CA GLN A 43 14.73 8.10 38.12
C GLN A 43 15.66 7.04 38.72
N VAL A 44 15.12 5.86 39.04
CA VAL A 44 15.91 4.75 39.59
C VAL A 44 16.93 4.23 38.56
N CYS A 45 16.56 4.23 37.28
CA CYS A 45 17.47 3.81 36.19
C CYS A 45 18.64 4.83 36.05
N MET A 46 18.32 6.11 36.16
CA MET A 46 19.28 7.22 36.00
C MET A 46 20.38 7.24 37.06
N GLU A 47 20.16 6.67 38.26
CA GLU A 47 21.17 6.59 39.32
C GLU A 47 22.39 5.76 38.86
N CYS A 48 22.22 4.76 38.02
CA CYS A 48 23.32 3.92 37.52
C CYS A 48 23.64 4.21 36.04
N HIS A 49 22.65 4.55 35.22
CA HIS A 49 22.78 4.82 33.79
C HIS A 49 22.81 6.31 33.46
N HIS A 50 23.54 7.10 34.25
CA HIS A 50 23.54 8.57 34.19
C HIS A 50 24.06 9.12 32.84
N GLU A 51 25.01 8.46 32.18
CA GLU A 51 25.52 8.89 30.86
C GLU A 51 24.46 8.79 29.78
N VAL A 52 23.78 7.63 29.69
CA VAL A 52 22.69 7.44 28.74
C VAL A 52 21.53 8.36 29.08
N ALA A 53 21.20 8.50 30.35
CA ALA A 53 20.12 9.36 30.82
C ALA A 53 20.35 10.83 30.48
N ARG A 54 21.58 11.33 30.63
CA ARG A 54 21.95 12.72 30.32
C ARG A 54 21.73 13.03 28.83
N VAL A 55 22.13 12.12 27.96
CA VAL A 55 21.93 12.27 26.53
C VAL A 55 20.45 12.13 26.16
N TRP A 56 19.80 11.10 26.67
CA TRP A 56 18.40 10.81 26.40
C TRP A 56 17.46 11.96 26.84
N ALA A 57 17.79 12.64 27.91
CA ALA A 57 17.03 13.80 28.40
C ALA A 57 16.90 14.94 27.38
N SER A 58 17.80 15.01 26.40
CA SER A 58 17.74 15.99 25.30
C SER A 58 16.93 15.52 24.07
N LEU A 59 16.49 14.27 24.07
CA LEU A 59 15.80 13.69 22.92
C LEU A 59 14.28 13.89 22.98
N PRO A 60 13.58 13.90 21.85
CA PRO A 60 12.11 14.08 21.81
C PRO A 60 11.35 13.09 22.69
N HIS A 61 11.79 11.84 22.80
CA HIS A 61 11.13 10.83 23.61
C HIS A 61 11.09 11.23 25.11
N SER A 62 12.16 11.80 25.65
CA SER A 62 12.21 12.16 27.07
C SER A 62 11.20 13.24 27.43
N GLN A 63 10.99 14.20 26.54
CA GLN A 63 10.06 15.32 26.76
C GLN A 63 8.62 14.85 26.93
N TRP A 64 8.27 13.75 26.31
CA TRP A 64 6.92 13.20 26.32
C TRP A 64 6.77 12.01 27.28
N MET A 65 7.73 11.09 27.30
CA MET A 65 7.63 9.84 28.07
C MET A 65 7.86 10.02 29.58
N LEU A 66 8.30 11.20 30.03
CA LEU A 66 8.41 11.53 31.46
C LEU A 66 7.12 12.14 32.05
N ASP A 67 6.04 12.23 31.26
CA ASP A 67 4.74 12.67 31.79
C ASP A 67 4.18 11.61 32.75
N ALA A 68 4.02 12.02 34.03
CA ALA A 68 3.48 11.15 35.07
C ALA A 68 2.01 10.71 34.85
N LYS A 69 1.30 11.34 33.92
CA LYS A 69 -0.05 10.96 33.52
C LYS A 69 -0.08 9.70 32.65
N LEU A 70 1.04 9.34 32.03
CA LEU A 70 1.11 8.12 31.24
C LEU A 70 1.04 6.89 32.16
N PRO A 71 0.44 5.78 31.69
CA PRO A 71 0.56 4.50 32.37
C PRO A 71 2.03 4.08 32.56
N ALA A 72 2.36 3.46 33.66
CA ALA A 72 3.76 3.12 34.03
C ALA A 72 4.51 2.35 32.92
N HIS A 73 3.83 1.49 32.17
CA HIS A 73 4.42 0.74 31.07
C HIS A 73 4.72 1.58 29.81
N LEU A 74 4.27 2.84 29.77
CA LEU A 74 4.56 3.81 28.70
C LEU A 74 5.50 4.93 29.16
N GLN A 75 6.01 4.84 30.38
CA GLN A 75 6.87 5.88 30.94
C GLN A 75 8.36 5.56 30.75
N GLY A 76 9.09 6.54 30.26
CA GLY A 76 10.55 6.60 30.25
C GLY A 76 11.29 5.35 29.77
N CYS A 77 12.32 4.98 30.47
CA CYS A 77 13.19 3.86 30.11
C CYS A 77 12.42 2.54 30.05
N GLU A 78 11.51 2.33 30.98
CA GLU A 78 10.78 1.08 31.13
C GLU A 78 9.73 0.84 30.03
N ALA A 79 9.33 1.89 29.30
CA ALA A 79 8.45 1.76 28.13
C ALA A 79 9.09 0.94 27.00
N CYS A 80 10.42 0.91 26.94
CA CYS A 80 11.18 0.18 25.93
C CYS A 80 11.91 -1.02 26.53
N HIS A 81 12.35 -0.94 27.79
CA HIS A 81 13.17 -1.95 28.43
C HIS A 81 12.39 -2.89 29.35
N GLY A 82 11.11 -2.59 29.61
CA GLY A 82 10.26 -3.37 30.52
C GLY A 82 10.50 -3.06 32.00
N PRO A 83 9.72 -3.66 32.91
CA PRO A 83 9.75 -3.38 34.35
C PRO A 83 11.10 -3.73 34.98
N GLY A 84 11.70 -2.76 35.66
CA GLY A 84 13.09 -2.80 36.11
C GLY A 84 13.33 -3.33 37.52
N SER A 85 12.31 -3.61 38.35
CA SER A 85 12.52 -3.90 39.78
C SER A 85 13.49 -5.05 40.05
N LEU A 86 13.43 -6.12 39.25
CA LEU A 86 14.34 -7.25 39.42
C LEU A 86 15.76 -6.95 38.97
N HIS A 87 15.89 -6.10 37.91
CA HIS A 87 17.19 -5.64 37.43
C HIS A 87 17.90 -4.78 38.49
N VAL A 88 17.18 -3.86 39.12
CA VAL A 88 17.73 -2.98 40.17
C VAL A 88 18.29 -3.79 41.33
N VAL A 89 17.59 -4.82 41.77
CA VAL A 89 18.04 -5.70 42.86
C VAL A 89 19.25 -6.56 42.43
N ALA A 90 19.17 -7.17 41.26
CA ALA A 90 20.21 -8.09 40.79
C ALA A 90 21.43 -7.39 40.18
N ARG A 91 21.30 -6.10 39.82
CA ARG A 91 22.27 -5.25 39.12
C ARG A 91 22.74 -5.78 37.76
N ARG A 92 22.11 -6.81 37.24
CA ARG A 92 22.38 -7.40 35.93
C ARG A 92 21.21 -8.30 35.49
N GLY A 93 21.01 -8.43 34.20
CA GLY A 93 19.92 -9.25 33.66
C GLY A 93 18.52 -8.71 34.03
N TYR A 94 17.52 -9.54 33.92
CA TYR A 94 16.13 -9.26 34.26
C TYR A 94 15.52 -8.00 33.60
N ILE A 95 16.14 -7.51 32.54
CA ILE A 95 15.69 -6.41 31.70
C ILE A 95 15.68 -6.87 30.23
N VAL A 96 15.01 -6.16 29.36
CA VAL A 96 14.99 -6.53 27.93
C VAL A 96 16.38 -6.39 27.33
N ALA A 97 16.88 -7.51 26.79
CA ALA A 97 18.11 -7.57 26.01
C ALA A 97 17.73 -7.44 24.53
N TRP A 98 17.93 -6.27 23.95
CA TRP A 98 17.49 -5.95 22.59
C TRP A 98 18.08 -6.89 21.52
N GLU A 99 19.31 -7.32 21.71
CA GLU A 99 20.01 -8.23 20.82
C GLU A 99 19.38 -9.64 20.76
N LYS A 100 18.56 -9.98 21.76
CA LYS A 100 17.86 -11.26 21.84
C LYS A 100 16.42 -11.20 21.31
N LEU A 101 15.93 -10.00 21.01
CA LEU A 101 14.60 -9.83 20.45
C LEU A 101 14.59 -10.09 18.96
N SER A 102 13.56 -10.77 18.49
CA SER A 102 13.23 -10.81 17.07
C SER A 102 12.89 -9.41 16.57
N VAL A 103 13.04 -9.18 15.26
CA VAL A 103 12.65 -7.90 14.64
C VAL A 103 11.19 -7.55 14.91
N ALA A 104 10.31 -8.54 14.92
CA ALA A 104 8.89 -8.33 15.20
C ALA A 104 8.67 -7.83 16.64
N GLU A 105 9.39 -8.38 17.61
CA GLU A 105 9.32 -7.93 19.00
C GLU A 105 9.89 -6.54 19.21
N GLN A 106 11.03 -6.22 18.56
CA GLN A 106 11.62 -4.89 18.58
C GLN A 106 10.64 -3.85 18.01
N ASN A 107 10.04 -4.14 16.86
CA ASN A 107 9.08 -3.26 16.22
C ASN A 107 7.79 -3.10 17.04
N ALA A 108 7.30 -4.16 17.68
CA ALA A 108 6.11 -4.10 18.53
C ALA A 108 6.29 -3.14 19.72
N ILE A 109 7.51 -3.00 20.24
CA ILE A 109 7.80 -2.05 21.31
C ILE A 109 7.62 -0.60 20.82
N CYS A 110 8.04 -0.28 19.62
CA CYS A 110 7.83 1.06 19.05
C CYS A 110 6.36 1.30 18.70
N LEU A 111 5.71 0.31 18.10
CA LEU A 111 4.33 0.40 17.63
C LEU A 111 3.28 0.48 18.76
N GLN A 112 3.64 0.23 20.02
CA GLN A 112 2.71 0.47 21.13
C GLN A 112 2.32 1.97 21.24
N CYS A 113 3.17 2.89 20.77
CA CYS A 113 2.92 4.33 20.77
C CYS A 113 2.82 4.91 19.36
N HIS A 114 3.64 4.44 18.42
CA HIS A 114 3.69 4.94 17.04
C HIS A 114 2.56 4.35 16.18
N GLN A 115 1.30 4.68 16.55
CA GLN A 115 0.11 4.21 15.84
C GLN A 115 -0.27 5.09 14.64
N THR A 116 0.38 6.24 14.44
CA THR A 116 0.13 7.19 13.33
C THR A 116 0.85 6.80 12.04
N VAL A 117 1.97 6.11 12.13
CA VAL A 117 2.33 5.14 11.10
C VAL A 117 1.47 3.94 11.43
N THR A 118 0.31 3.82 10.83
CA THR A 118 -0.61 2.78 11.24
C THR A 118 0.16 1.47 11.19
N ALA A 119 0.04 0.67 12.24
CA ALA A 119 0.64 -0.66 12.26
C ALA A 119 0.30 -1.39 10.96
N ASP A 120 -0.87 -1.10 10.41
CA ASP A 120 -1.37 -1.61 9.14
C ASP A 120 -0.55 -1.11 7.93
N GLN A 121 -0.21 0.18 7.85
CA GLN A 121 0.65 0.70 6.77
C GLN A 121 2.05 0.12 6.83
N TRP A 122 2.64 0.03 8.03
CA TRP A 122 3.93 -0.62 8.21
C TRP A 122 3.88 -2.10 7.81
N HIS A 123 2.88 -2.84 8.29
CA HIS A 123 2.72 -4.25 7.94
C HIS A 123 2.35 -4.48 6.48
N ALA A 124 1.71 -3.54 5.82
CA ALA A 124 1.46 -3.56 4.38
C ALA A 124 2.70 -3.16 3.57
N SER A 125 3.64 -2.42 4.16
CA SER A 125 4.87 -2.01 3.48
C SER A 125 5.81 -3.20 3.23
N PRO A 126 6.64 -3.16 2.18
CA PRO A 126 7.68 -4.17 1.95
C PRO A 126 8.65 -4.32 3.12
N HIS A 127 8.89 -3.28 3.91
CA HIS A 127 9.77 -3.31 5.07
C HIS A 127 9.14 -3.99 6.30
N GLY A 128 7.82 -3.99 6.43
CA GLY A 128 7.09 -4.59 7.54
C GLY A 128 6.44 -5.94 7.22
N SER A 129 6.28 -6.28 5.95
CA SER A 129 5.52 -7.45 5.49
C SER A 129 6.38 -8.71 5.42
N ARG A 130 5.92 -9.79 6.06
CA ARG A 130 6.47 -11.14 5.87
C ARG A 130 6.17 -11.76 4.50
N GLN A 131 5.24 -11.18 3.73
CA GLN A 131 4.77 -11.77 2.47
C GLN A 131 5.73 -11.59 1.29
N MET A 132 6.76 -10.78 1.44
CA MET A 132 7.82 -10.65 0.44
C MET A 132 8.84 -11.79 0.55
N GLY A 133 8.40 -13.03 0.43
CA GLY A 133 9.22 -14.25 0.43
C GLY A 133 10.28 -14.36 -0.68
N LYS A 134 10.72 -13.24 -1.26
CA LYS A 134 11.78 -13.13 -2.27
C LYS A 134 12.94 -12.23 -1.85
N TRP A 135 13.11 -11.98 -0.55
CA TRP A 135 14.33 -11.35 -0.05
C TRP A 135 15.48 -12.36 0.14
N GLU A 136 15.39 -13.50 -0.53
CA GLU A 136 16.51 -14.43 -0.65
C GLU A 136 17.52 -13.84 -1.63
N THR A 137 18.68 -13.55 -1.08
CA THR A 137 19.93 -13.31 -1.81
C THR A 137 19.98 -12.10 -2.77
N VAL A 138 20.17 -10.91 -2.22
CA VAL A 138 20.94 -9.89 -2.92
C VAL A 138 22.43 -10.16 -2.65
N ALA A 139 23.25 -10.07 -3.68
CA ALA A 139 24.67 -10.43 -3.71
C ALA A 139 25.41 -10.20 -2.38
N GLY A 140 25.87 -11.29 -1.73
CA GLY A 140 26.59 -11.22 -0.47
C GLY A 140 26.30 -12.34 0.54
N GLY A 141 25.42 -13.27 0.25
CA GLY A 141 25.38 -14.59 0.90
C GLY A 141 24.88 -14.66 2.33
N LYS A 142 24.25 -13.63 2.91
CA LYS A 142 23.53 -13.73 4.19
C LYS A 142 22.09 -13.26 3.97
N GLY A 143 21.12 -14.13 4.24
CA GLY A 143 19.69 -13.83 4.12
C GLY A 143 19.35 -12.51 4.82
N ARG A 144 18.70 -11.58 4.10
CA ARG A 144 18.30 -10.29 4.68
C ARG A 144 17.11 -10.51 5.59
N ARG A 145 17.26 -10.13 6.86
CA ARG A 145 16.12 -9.98 7.77
C ARG A 145 15.32 -8.71 7.42
N LEU A 146 14.04 -8.70 7.74
CA LEU A 146 13.26 -7.46 7.73
C LEU A 146 13.93 -6.42 8.65
N PRO A 147 13.90 -5.11 8.33
CA PRO A 147 14.49 -4.10 9.17
C PRO A 147 13.71 -3.91 10.48
N ALA A 148 14.43 -3.73 11.57
CA ALA A 148 13.88 -3.18 12.80
C ALA A 148 13.80 -1.65 12.69
N CYS A 149 12.89 -1.03 13.44
CA CYS A 149 12.81 0.44 13.54
C CYS A 149 14.17 1.04 13.89
N THR A 150 14.91 0.38 14.78
CA THR A 150 16.26 0.77 15.22
C THR A 150 17.36 0.55 14.20
N ASP A 151 17.11 -0.10 13.07
CA ASP A 151 18.10 -0.13 11.98
C ASP A 151 18.22 1.24 11.30
N CYS A 152 17.15 2.02 11.32
CA CYS A 152 17.06 3.34 10.72
C CYS A 152 17.09 4.49 11.74
N HIS A 153 16.42 4.31 12.87
CA HIS A 153 16.26 5.34 13.90
C HIS A 153 17.21 5.15 15.08
N GLU A 154 17.71 6.26 15.62
CA GLU A 154 18.53 6.30 16.81
C GLU A 154 17.71 6.86 17.97
N VAL A 155 17.64 6.13 19.09
CA VAL A 155 16.77 6.48 20.23
C VAL A 155 17.53 6.86 21.50
N HIS A 156 18.85 6.66 21.57
CA HIS A 156 19.69 6.95 22.73
C HIS A 156 20.71 8.06 22.50
N LEU A 157 21.13 8.27 21.25
CA LEU A 157 22.17 9.25 20.95
C LEU A 157 21.59 10.46 20.21
N PRO A 158 22.12 11.67 20.45
CA PRO A 158 21.71 12.85 19.74
C PRO A 158 22.16 12.74 18.27
N VAL A 159 21.21 12.60 17.38
CA VAL A 159 21.48 12.72 15.95
C VAL A 159 20.90 14.03 15.45
N PRO A 160 21.69 14.90 14.84
CA PRO A 160 21.25 16.23 14.38
C PRO A 160 20.41 16.12 13.10
N ARG A 161 19.57 15.09 13.02
CA ARG A 161 18.76 14.80 11.84
C ARG A 161 17.30 14.70 12.21
N ARG A 162 16.49 15.26 11.33
CA ARG A 162 15.05 15.16 11.45
C ARG A 162 14.64 13.68 11.54
N TRP A 163 13.65 13.38 12.36
CA TRP A 163 13.10 12.05 12.57
C TRP A 163 14.06 11.06 13.25
N MET A 164 15.10 11.54 13.92
CA MET A 164 16.06 10.68 14.62
C MET A 164 16.73 9.63 13.71
N LEU A 165 16.95 9.95 12.44
CA LEU A 165 17.63 9.03 11.52
C LEU A 165 19.13 8.94 11.84
N LYS A 166 19.67 7.71 11.82
CA LYS A 166 21.09 7.46 12.07
C LYS A 166 22.03 8.15 11.08
N THR A 167 21.56 8.33 9.85
CA THR A 167 22.27 9.06 8.79
C THR A 167 21.27 9.67 7.81
N ASN A 168 21.73 10.37 6.76
CA ASN A 168 20.84 10.85 5.71
C ASN A 168 20.13 9.67 5.00
N SER A 169 18.94 9.93 4.43
CA SER A 169 18.10 8.86 3.90
C SER A 169 18.77 8.09 2.76
N SER A 170 19.55 8.75 1.89
CA SER A 170 20.23 8.06 0.79
C SER A 170 21.28 7.08 1.31
N SER A 171 22.16 7.53 2.21
CA SER A 171 23.18 6.65 2.82
C SER A 171 22.54 5.51 3.61
N LEU A 172 21.39 5.77 4.27
CA LEU A 172 20.66 4.77 5.03
C LEU A 172 20.10 3.68 4.12
N CYS A 173 19.38 4.08 3.07
CA CYS A 173 18.73 3.17 2.14
C CYS A 173 19.75 2.32 1.35
N LEU A 174 20.83 2.94 0.88
CA LEU A 174 21.87 2.27 0.08
C LEU A 174 22.65 1.19 0.85
N ARG A 175 22.59 1.16 2.17
CA ARG A 175 23.15 0.03 2.96
C ARG A 175 22.48 -1.29 2.60
N CYS A 176 21.28 -1.24 2.12
CA CYS A 176 20.48 -2.40 1.72
C CYS A 176 20.14 -2.41 0.22
N HIS A 177 19.97 -1.27 -0.39
CA HIS A 177 19.57 -1.09 -1.78
C HIS A 177 20.74 -0.61 -2.65
N ALA A 178 21.89 -1.29 -2.56
CA ALA A 178 23.09 -0.92 -3.30
C ALA A 178 22.92 -1.01 -4.84
N ASP A 179 22.01 -1.87 -5.31
CA ASP A 179 21.65 -2.02 -6.71
C ASP A 179 21.07 -0.75 -7.34
N ILE A 180 20.46 0.13 -6.53
CA ILE A 180 19.91 1.40 -7.00
C ILE A 180 21.00 2.32 -7.56
N THR A 181 22.21 2.23 -7.04
CA THR A 181 23.34 3.01 -7.59
C THR A 181 23.59 2.68 -9.07
N GLU A 182 23.51 1.40 -9.43
CA GLU A 182 23.67 0.97 -10.80
C GLU A 182 22.49 1.39 -11.67
N LYS A 183 21.25 1.21 -11.19
CA LYS A 183 20.02 1.65 -11.88
C LYS A 183 20.05 3.16 -12.15
N THR A 184 20.58 3.95 -11.21
CA THR A 184 20.75 5.39 -11.40
C THR A 184 21.73 5.71 -12.54
N ARG A 185 22.86 4.99 -12.62
CA ARG A 185 23.81 5.16 -13.72
C ARG A 185 23.26 4.76 -15.08
N GLN A 186 22.37 3.79 -15.11
CA GLN A 186 21.67 3.33 -16.31
C GLN A 186 20.48 4.24 -16.70
N GLY A 187 20.19 5.27 -15.91
CA GLY A 187 19.04 6.16 -16.14
C GLY A 187 17.68 5.55 -15.79
N GLU A 188 17.70 4.42 -15.09
CA GLU A 188 16.46 3.74 -14.63
C GLU A 188 15.90 4.33 -13.34
N HIS A 189 16.63 5.23 -12.70
CA HIS A 189 16.27 5.86 -11.45
C HIS A 189 16.77 7.31 -11.40
N HIS A 190 16.14 8.16 -10.58
CA HIS A 190 16.54 9.56 -10.41
C HIS A 190 17.96 9.67 -9.84
N PRO A 191 18.79 10.65 -10.29
CA PRO A 191 20.14 10.84 -9.80
C PRO A 191 20.22 11.02 -8.28
N LEU A 192 21.05 10.22 -7.60
CA LEU A 192 21.18 10.20 -6.14
C LEU A 192 21.95 11.39 -5.59
N ASP A 193 22.77 12.05 -6.40
CA ASP A 193 23.50 13.27 -6.05
C ASP A 193 22.61 14.51 -6.02
N LYS A 194 21.46 14.46 -6.69
CA LYS A 194 20.51 15.57 -6.81
C LYS A 194 19.41 15.54 -5.78
N THR A 195 19.04 14.36 -5.25
CA THR A 195 17.92 14.22 -4.33
C THR A 195 18.09 13.09 -3.33
N GLN A 196 17.43 13.21 -2.18
CA GLN A 196 17.38 12.18 -1.14
C GLN A 196 16.24 11.18 -1.44
N CYS A 197 16.45 9.91 -1.15
CA CYS A 197 15.44 8.86 -1.34
C CYS A 197 14.10 9.23 -0.68
N ALA A 198 14.15 9.77 0.54
CA ALA A 198 12.96 10.19 1.29
C ALA A 198 12.24 11.43 0.70
N ALA A 199 12.74 12.05 -0.36
CA ALA A 199 11.98 13.07 -1.07
C ALA A 199 10.77 12.47 -1.81
N CYS A 200 10.94 11.27 -2.37
CA CYS A 200 9.92 10.58 -3.16
C CYS A 200 9.35 9.35 -2.45
N HIS A 201 10.16 8.62 -1.68
CA HIS A 201 9.76 7.38 -1.03
C HIS A 201 9.35 7.59 0.44
N ASP A 202 8.34 6.82 0.88
CA ASP A 202 7.99 6.63 2.28
C ASP A 202 8.36 5.21 2.71
N ALA A 203 9.33 5.11 3.62
CA ALA A 203 9.82 3.83 4.12
C ALA A 203 8.78 3.07 4.97
N HIS A 204 7.74 3.75 5.42
CA HIS A 204 6.70 3.18 6.29
C HIS A 204 5.42 2.83 5.56
N ASP A 205 5.20 3.35 4.35
CA ASP A 205 3.96 3.18 3.61
C ASP A 205 4.19 2.45 2.28
N GLY A 206 3.43 1.40 2.04
CA GLY A 206 3.44 0.60 0.82
C GLY A 206 2.19 0.79 -0.04
N THR A 207 1.32 1.75 0.26
CA THR A 207 0.03 1.94 -0.42
C THR A 207 0.19 2.39 -1.87
N VAL A 208 1.22 3.19 -2.16
CA VAL A 208 1.58 3.54 -3.54
C VAL A 208 2.73 2.66 -4.01
N GLY A 209 2.62 2.11 -5.21
CA GLY A 209 3.62 1.21 -5.78
C GLY A 209 5.04 1.76 -5.69
N GLY A 210 6.00 0.92 -5.27
CA GLY A 210 7.38 1.35 -5.03
C GLY A 210 7.58 2.18 -3.77
N MET A 211 6.62 2.18 -2.82
CA MET A 211 6.66 2.97 -1.59
C MET A 211 6.79 4.47 -1.86
N LEU A 212 6.12 4.96 -2.91
CA LEU A 212 6.11 6.37 -3.24
C LEU A 212 5.12 7.15 -2.35
N LYS A 213 5.46 8.39 -2.02
CA LYS A 213 4.60 9.31 -1.25
C LYS A 213 3.38 9.81 -2.01
N ALA A 214 3.40 9.69 -3.31
CA ALA A 214 2.31 10.03 -4.22
C ALA A 214 2.56 9.38 -5.58
N GLU A 215 1.60 9.53 -6.48
CA GLU A 215 1.75 9.10 -7.86
C GLU A 215 3.00 9.72 -8.51
N PRO A 216 3.73 8.96 -9.36
CA PRO A 216 5.03 9.39 -9.90
C PRO A 216 5.03 10.78 -10.50
N LEU A 217 4.07 11.09 -11.36
CA LEU A 217 4.00 12.40 -12.02
C LEU A 217 3.75 13.54 -11.04
N THR A 218 2.98 13.32 -9.98
CA THR A 218 2.78 14.30 -8.90
C THR A 218 4.09 14.56 -8.15
N LEU A 219 4.94 13.54 -8.00
CA LEU A 219 6.25 13.71 -7.38
C LEU A 219 7.22 14.46 -8.29
N CYS A 220 7.21 14.15 -9.59
CA CYS A 220 8.06 14.83 -10.59
C CYS A 220 7.74 16.34 -10.68
N ASP A 221 6.45 16.68 -10.67
CA ASP A 221 5.96 18.06 -10.78
C ASP A 221 6.39 18.97 -9.61
N ARG A 222 6.90 18.40 -8.52
CA ARG A 222 7.44 19.21 -7.40
C ARG A 222 8.73 19.95 -7.76
N CYS A 223 9.47 19.46 -8.75
CA CYS A 223 10.77 19.99 -9.15
C CYS A 223 10.89 20.24 -10.65
N HIS A 224 10.13 19.53 -11.48
CA HIS A 224 10.18 19.60 -12.92
C HIS A 224 8.89 20.18 -13.50
N GLN A 225 9.02 20.88 -14.61
CA GLN A 225 7.87 21.24 -15.43
C GLN A 225 7.56 20.08 -16.41
N ARG A 226 6.29 19.85 -16.70
CA ARG A 226 5.85 18.74 -17.56
C ARG A 226 6.54 18.70 -18.92
N PRO A 227 6.72 19.81 -19.64
CA PRO A 227 7.43 19.80 -20.92
C PRO A 227 8.87 19.28 -20.82
N ASP A 228 9.56 19.54 -19.69
CA ASP A 228 10.97 19.17 -19.52
C ASP A 228 11.17 17.67 -19.33
N ILE A 229 10.15 16.98 -18.81
CA ILE A 229 10.20 15.54 -18.51
C ILE A 229 9.35 14.70 -19.45
N THR A 230 8.57 15.33 -20.33
CA THR A 230 7.79 14.61 -21.32
C THR A 230 8.71 14.10 -22.44
N PRO A 231 8.78 12.78 -22.68
CA PRO A 231 9.58 12.26 -23.79
C PRO A 231 9.14 12.87 -25.12
N THR A 232 10.11 13.17 -25.99
CA THR A 232 9.88 13.84 -27.28
C THR A 232 8.98 13.04 -28.23
N ASP A 233 8.84 11.74 -27.98
CA ASP A 233 7.98 10.85 -28.75
C ASP A 233 6.53 10.81 -28.24
N HIS A 234 6.20 11.51 -27.14
CA HIS A 234 4.82 11.61 -26.61
C HIS A 234 3.97 12.59 -27.43
N THR A 235 3.84 12.30 -28.70
CA THR A 235 3.01 13.04 -29.66
C THR A 235 1.58 12.50 -29.70
N ALA A 236 0.68 13.17 -30.37
CA ALA A 236 -0.68 12.67 -30.59
C ALA A 236 -0.69 11.28 -31.29
N GLU A 237 0.29 11.02 -32.17
CA GLU A 237 0.43 9.73 -32.85
C GLU A 237 0.96 8.62 -31.93
N PHE A 238 1.75 8.97 -30.89
CA PHE A 238 2.23 8.01 -29.90
C PHE A 238 1.09 7.22 -29.27
N ARG A 239 -0.04 7.88 -29.01
CA ARG A 239 -1.22 7.20 -28.43
C ARG A 239 -1.71 6.02 -29.27
N LYS A 240 -1.56 6.07 -30.60
CA LYS A 240 -1.98 5.01 -31.51
C LYS A 240 -0.93 3.91 -31.70
N THR A 241 0.33 4.22 -31.47
CA THR A 241 1.46 3.37 -31.85
C THR A 241 2.24 2.80 -30.68
N HIS A 242 2.01 3.29 -29.46
CA HIS A 242 2.82 2.92 -28.28
C HIS A 242 2.78 1.44 -27.92
N GLY A 243 1.70 0.70 -28.26
CA GLY A 243 1.59 -0.73 -27.97
C GLY A 243 2.76 -1.56 -28.53
N LYS A 244 3.25 -1.22 -29.72
CA LYS A 244 4.42 -1.89 -30.32
C LYS A 244 5.73 -1.65 -29.57
N ARG A 245 5.79 -0.59 -28.76
CA ARG A 245 6.97 -0.23 -27.94
C ARG A 245 6.92 -0.87 -26.56
N VAL A 246 5.71 -0.99 -25.99
CA VAL A 246 5.49 -1.60 -24.67
C VAL A 246 5.97 -3.05 -24.63
N GLU A 247 5.79 -3.82 -25.71
CA GLU A 247 6.29 -5.20 -25.82
C GLU A 247 7.79 -5.33 -25.58
N LYS A 248 8.56 -4.25 -25.75
CA LYS A 248 10.02 -4.25 -25.60
C LYS A 248 10.49 -3.79 -24.25
N ASP A 249 9.85 -2.80 -23.63
CA ASP A 249 10.26 -2.25 -22.33
C ASP A 249 9.13 -1.44 -21.65
N ASP A 250 8.30 -2.13 -20.89
CA ASP A 250 7.22 -1.54 -20.11
C ASP A 250 7.72 -0.77 -18.86
N ARG A 251 8.92 -1.09 -18.37
CA ARG A 251 9.48 -0.49 -17.14
C ARG A 251 9.74 1.00 -17.30
N ARG A 252 10.14 1.46 -18.48
CA ARG A 252 10.34 2.89 -18.77
C ARG A 252 9.04 3.68 -18.64
N CYS A 253 7.93 3.11 -19.08
CA CYS A 253 6.61 3.72 -18.97
C CYS A 253 6.16 3.78 -17.51
N ALA A 254 6.37 2.71 -16.75
CA ALA A 254 5.98 2.58 -15.36
C ALA A 254 6.68 3.60 -14.45
N SER A 255 7.84 4.11 -14.82
CA SER A 255 8.56 5.15 -14.06
C SER A 255 7.77 6.45 -13.94
N CYS A 256 6.94 6.78 -14.92
CA CYS A 256 6.11 7.99 -14.92
C CYS A 256 4.62 7.67 -14.69
N HIS A 257 4.13 6.59 -15.29
CA HIS A 257 2.70 6.24 -15.25
C HIS A 257 2.31 5.34 -14.08
N GLY A 258 3.28 4.81 -13.33
CA GLY A 258 3.04 3.78 -12.33
C GLY A 258 2.70 2.43 -12.98
N ARG A 259 2.61 1.38 -12.17
CA ARG A 259 2.27 0.04 -12.69
C ARG A 259 0.86 -0.05 -13.23
N ASP A 260 -0.07 0.67 -12.60
CA ASP A 260 -1.50 0.69 -12.95
C ASP A 260 -1.83 1.78 -13.98
N GLY A 261 -0.81 2.47 -14.51
CA GLY A 261 -0.99 3.58 -15.45
C GLY A 261 -1.63 3.16 -16.77
N CYS A 262 -1.34 1.95 -17.20
CA CYS A 262 -1.96 1.37 -18.39
C CYS A 262 -3.46 1.18 -18.20
N ASP A 263 -3.86 0.63 -17.06
CA ASP A 263 -5.26 0.28 -16.75
C ASP A 263 -6.15 1.52 -16.67
N ARG A 264 -5.61 2.69 -16.29
CA ARG A 264 -6.37 3.97 -16.27
C ARG A 264 -6.87 4.38 -17.64
N CYS A 265 -6.11 4.10 -18.71
CA CYS A 265 -6.50 4.41 -20.07
C CYS A 265 -7.15 3.22 -20.78
N HIS A 266 -6.67 2.02 -20.50
CA HIS A 266 -7.13 0.81 -21.15
C HIS A 266 -8.32 0.18 -20.45
N GLY A 267 -8.49 0.38 -19.15
CA GLY A 267 -9.58 -0.21 -18.34
C GLY A 267 -9.52 -1.74 -18.25
N LEU A 268 -8.47 -2.34 -18.79
CA LEU A 268 -8.24 -3.78 -18.84
C LEU A 268 -6.73 -4.06 -18.67
N PRO A 269 -6.36 -5.19 -18.04
CA PRO A 269 -4.97 -5.60 -17.92
C PRO A 269 -4.27 -5.70 -19.28
N MET A 270 -3.08 -5.14 -19.39
CA MET A 270 -2.26 -5.16 -20.60
C MET A 270 -0.86 -5.71 -20.30
N PRO A 271 -0.32 -6.64 -21.09
CA PRO A 271 -1.01 -7.37 -22.19
C PRO A 271 -2.17 -8.22 -21.66
N HIS A 272 -3.15 -8.47 -22.51
CA HIS A 272 -4.29 -9.29 -22.12
C HIS A 272 -3.85 -10.65 -21.58
N PRO A 273 -4.46 -11.15 -20.50
CA PRO A 273 -4.11 -12.45 -19.93
C PRO A 273 -4.40 -13.59 -20.93
N GLN A 274 -3.67 -14.69 -20.77
CA GLN A 274 -3.88 -15.87 -21.59
C GLN A 274 -5.35 -16.34 -21.51
N GLY A 275 -5.95 -16.65 -22.63
CA GLY A 275 -7.37 -17.04 -22.71
C GLY A 275 -8.35 -15.85 -22.75
N PHE A 276 -7.88 -14.61 -22.73
CA PHE A 276 -8.75 -13.45 -22.80
C PHE A 276 -9.70 -13.48 -24.01
N ALA A 277 -9.22 -13.89 -25.17
CA ALA A 277 -10.03 -13.98 -26.40
C ALA A 277 -11.27 -14.89 -26.26
N THR A 278 -11.22 -15.90 -25.41
CA THR A 278 -12.35 -16.83 -25.18
C THR A 278 -13.24 -16.42 -24.01
N HIS A 279 -12.78 -15.50 -23.14
CA HIS A 279 -13.50 -15.09 -21.92
C HIS A 279 -13.72 -13.57 -21.83
N HIS A 280 -13.51 -12.82 -22.94
CA HIS A 280 -13.62 -11.35 -22.94
C HIS A 280 -15.05 -10.81 -22.75
N THR A 281 -16.07 -11.66 -22.87
CA THR A 281 -17.48 -11.27 -22.75
C THR A 281 -17.80 -10.61 -21.41
N GLU A 282 -17.21 -11.10 -20.31
CA GLU A 282 -17.40 -10.48 -18.99
C GLU A 282 -16.73 -9.13 -18.88
N ALA A 283 -15.53 -8.99 -19.43
CA ALA A 283 -14.81 -7.72 -19.46
C ALA A 283 -15.50 -6.67 -20.33
N THR A 284 -16.26 -7.08 -21.37
CA THR A 284 -16.95 -6.18 -22.28
C THR A 284 -18.36 -5.79 -21.83
N LYS A 285 -19.00 -6.57 -20.95
CA LYS A 285 -20.38 -6.33 -20.50
C LYS A 285 -20.64 -4.95 -19.90
N GLY A 286 -19.62 -4.32 -19.34
CA GLY A 286 -19.74 -2.99 -18.72
C GLY A 286 -19.19 -1.83 -19.54
N GLN A 287 -18.23 -2.10 -20.44
CA GLN A 287 -17.46 -1.04 -21.13
C GLN A 287 -16.95 -1.45 -22.52
N PRO A 288 -17.83 -1.74 -23.48
CA PRO A 288 -17.41 -2.18 -24.82
C PRO A 288 -16.59 -1.12 -25.57
N GLN A 289 -16.74 0.16 -25.24
CA GLN A 289 -15.93 1.24 -25.81
C GLN A 289 -14.45 1.15 -25.45
N THR A 290 -14.11 0.54 -24.33
CA THR A 290 -12.71 0.37 -23.92
C THR A 290 -11.91 -0.39 -24.97
N CYS A 291 -12.51 -1.42 -25.58
CA CYS A 291 -11.88 -2.20 -26.64
C CYS A 291 -11.58 -1.36 -27.90
N ARG A 292 -12.46 -0.42 -28.23
CA ARG A 292 -12.33 0.45 -29.41
C ARG A 292 -11.23 1.49 -29.30
N ASN A 293 -10.69 1.71 -28.11
CA ASN A 293 -9.52 2.58 -27.96
C ASN A 293 -8.28 2.01 -28.68
N CYS A 294 -8.24 0.68 -28.90
CA CYS A 294 -7.12 -0.02 -29.51
C CYS A 294 -7.52 -0.84 -30.73
N HIS A 295 -8.69 -1.45 -30.70
CA HIS A 295 -9.19 -2.33 -31.77
C HIS A 295 -10.26 -1.63 -32.60
N ASP A 296 -10.15 -1.72 -33.90
CA ASP A 296 -11.20 -1.27 -34.80
C ASP A 296 -12.33 -2.32 -34.92
N GLN A 297 -13.41 -1.90 -35.54
CA GLN A 297 -14.58 -2.77 -35.70
C GLN A 297 -14.29 -4.03 -36.54
N THR A 298 -13.35 -3.96 -37.48
CA THR A 298 -12.97 -5.07 -38.32
C THR A 298 -12.23 -6.14 -37.54
N PHE A 299 -11.56 -5.78 -36.45
CA PHE A 299 -10.90 -6.74 -35.55
C PHE A 299 -11.90 -7.69 -34.89
N CYS A 300 -13.00 -7.16 -34.37
CA CYS A 300 -14.07 -7.98 -33.80
C CYS A 300 -14.69 -8.92 -34.84
N ALA A 301 -14.94 -8.38 -36.04
CA ALA A 301 -15.55 -9.13 -37.14
C ALA A 301 -14.73 -10.32 -37.60
N LYS A 302 -13.41 -10.30 -37.48
CA LYS A 302 -12.53 -11.42 -37.86
C LYS A 302 -12.85 -12.72 -37.14
N CYS A 303 -13.28 -12.66 -35.90
CA CYS A 303 -13.68 -13.84 -35.13
C CYS A 303 -15.20 -14.01 -35.10
N HIS A 304 -15.94 -12.90 -34.97
CA HIS A 304 -17.41 -12.97 -34.84
C HIS A 304 -18.17 -13.10 -36.15
N ALA A 305 -17.53 -12.98 -37.31
CA ALA A 305 -18.17 -13.29 -38.59
C ALA A 305 -18.57 -14.77 -38.67
N ASP A 306 -17.71 -15.67 -38.16
CA ASP A 306 -17.92 -17.12 -38.20
C ASP A 306 -18.50 -17.66 -36.88
N ALA A 307 -18.54 -16.85 -35.83
CA ALA A 307 -19.08 -17.20 -34.49
C ALA A 307 -19.84 -15.99 -33.88
N PRO A 308 -21.03 -15.68 -34.40
CA PRO A 308 -21.85 -14.62 -33.84
C PRO A 308 -22.23 -14.93 -32.39
N PRO A 309 -22.60 -13.93 -31.57
CA PRO A 309 -23.14 -14.15 -30.24
C PRO A 309 -24.33 -15.12 -30.27
N VAL A 310 -24.41 -16.01 -29.29
CA VAL A 310 -25.47 -17.06 -29.24
C VAL A 310 -26.89 -16.47 -29.31
N SER A 311 -27.07 -15.27 -28.84
CA SER A 311 -28.34 -14.53 -28.95
C SER A 311 -28.78 -14.30 -30.40
N HIS A 312 -27.84 -14.18 -31.33
CA HIS A 312 -28.12 -13.95 -32.77
C HIS A 312 -28.62 -15.17 -33.51
N ASP A 313 -28.45 -16.37 -32.95
CA ASP A 313 -28.93 -17.63 -33.53
C ASP A 313 -30.44 -17.83 -33.31
N ALA A 314 -31.07 -17.01 -32.46
CA ALA A 314 -32.51 -17.09 -32.22
C ALA A 314 -33.28 -16.62 -33.49
N PRO A 315 -34.23 -17.42 -34.01
CA PRO A 315 -34.95 -17.11 -35.26
C PRO A 315 -35.72 -15.75 -35.22
N ASP A 316 -36.10 -15.32 -34.04
CA ASP A 316 -36.81 -14.05 -33.78
C ASP A 316 -35.90 -12.93 -33.34
N TYR A 317 -34.59 -13.14 -33.31
CA TYR A 317 -33.67 -12.15 -32.79
C TYR A 317 -33.81 -10.78 -33.48
N ALA A 318 -33.85 -10.76 -34.80
CA ALA A 318 -33.97 -9.53 -35.57
C ALA A 318 -35.34 -8.83 -35.43
N SER A 319 -36.38 -9.55 -34.99
CA SER A 319 -37.73 -8.97 -34.84
C SER A 319 -38.10 -8.61 -33.42
N ALA A 320 -37.67 -9.41 -32.45
CA ALA A 320 -38.07 -9.21 -31.03
C ALA A 320 -36.90 -9.36 -30.06
N GLY A 321 -35.99 -10.31 -30.32
CA GLY A 321 -34.91 -10.64 -29.39
C GLY A 321 -33.95 -9.48 -29.12
N HIS A 322 -33.55 -8.76 -30.17
CA HIS A 322 -32.64 -7.61 -30.02
C HIS A 322 -33.22 -6.48 -29.18
N ALA A 323 -34.51 -6.23 -29.23
CA ALA A 323 -35.18 -5.21 -28.43
C ALA A 323 -35.23 -5.59 -26.94
N LYS A 324 -35.32 -6.88 -26.63
CA LYS A 324 -35.23 -7.40 -25.26
C LYS A 324 -33.81 -7.25 -24.73
N GLU A 325 -32.82 -7.63 -25.51
CA GLU A 325 -31.41 -7.52 -25.16
C GLU A 325 -31.01 -6.03 -25.02
N PHE A 326 -31.45 -5.16 -25.92
CA PHE A 326 -31.25 -3.71 -25.83
C PHE A 326 -31.77 -3.15 -24.51
N ARG A 327 -32.96 -3.53 -24.09
CA ARG A 327 -33.53 -3.09 -22.79
C ARG A 327 -32.76 -3.63 -21.60
N GLN A 328 -32.20 -4.83 -21.70
CA GLN A 328 -31.40 -5.45 -20.64
C GLN A 328 -30.09 -4.71 -20.39
N PHE A 329 -29.47 -4.17 -21.46
CA PHE A 329 -28.23 -3.41 -21.35
C PHE A 329 -28.43 -1.91 -20.95
N GLY A 330 -29.67 -1.43 -20.92
CA GLY A 330 -30.00 -0.09 -20.48
C GLY A 330 -29.31 1.02 -21.28
N ALA A 331 -28.80 2.04 -20.59
CA ALA A 331 -28.16 3.22 -21.21
C ALA A 331 -26.94 2.86 -22.10
N ASN A 332 -26.30 1.71 -21.87
CA ASN A 332 -25.12 1.29 -22.61
C ASN A 332 -25.44 0.40 -23.82
N ALA A 333 -26.72 0.07 -24.05
CA ALA A 333 -27.14 -0.87 -25.09
C ALA A 333 -26.66 -0.49 -26.49
N ALA A 334 -26.83 0.77 -26.87
CA ALA A 334 -26.41 1.27 -28.17
C ALA A 334 -24.87 1.09 -28.36
N ALA A 335 -24.09 1.44 -27.36
CA ALA A 335 -22.64 1.31 -27.36
C ALA A 335 -22.20 -0.15 -27.48
N TYR A 336 -22.92 -1.06 -26.86
CA TYR A 336 -22.65 -2.50 -26.94
C TYR A 336 -22.85 -3.05 -28.35
N CYS A 337 -23.97 -2.76 -28.97
CA CYS A 337 -24.30 -3.23 -30.33
C CYS A 337 -23.37 -2.63 -31.40
N VAL A 338 -23.06 -1.33 -31.32
CA VAL A 338 -22.18 -0.65 -32.28
C VAL A 338 -20.71 -1.04 -32.15
N THR A 339 -20.37 -1.90 -31.20
CA THR A 339 -19.04 -2.51 -31.17
C THR A 339 -18.80 -3.39 -32.42
N CYS A 340 -19.83 -4.05 -32.93
CA CYS A 340 -19.77 -4.88 -34.11
C CYS A 340 -20.62 -4.33 -35.29
N HIS A 341 -21.72 -3.64 -35.00
CA HIS A 341 -22.64 -3.10 -36.00
C HIS A 341 -22.40 -1.62 -36.26
N GLN A 342 -22.60 -1.21 -37.52
CA GLN A 342 -22.62 0.20 -37.85
C GLN A 342 -23.95 0.85 -37.45
N PRO A 343 -23.95 2.05 -36.82
CA PRO A 343 -25.19 2.72 -36.40
C PRO A 343 -26.25 2.84 -37.50
N ARG A 344 -25.83 3.11 -38.75
CA ARG A 344 -26.71 3.20 -39.90
C ARG A 344 -27.51 1.89 -40.19
N GLN A 345 -26.99 0.73 -39.82
CA GLN A 345 -27.71 -0.55 -40.00
C GLN A 345 -28.99 -0.57 -39.13
N CYS A 346 -28.91 -0.01 -37.93
CA CYS A 346 -30.09 0.12 -37.07
C CYS A 346 -31.09 1.10 -37.69
N ASP A 347 -30.62 2.26 -38.13
CA ASP A 347 -31.44 3.31 -38.74
C ASP A 347 -32.15 2.84 -40.02
N ASP A 348 -31.42 2.14 -40.87
CA ASP A 348 -31.93 1.66 -42.15
C ASP A 348 -33.02 0.57 -41.98
N CYS A 349 -32.77 -0.42 -41.09
CA CYS A 349 -33.73 -1.46 -40.80
C CYS A 349 -35.00 -0.90 -40.14
N HIS A 350 -34.83 -0.07 -39.13
CA HIS A 350 -35.95 0.54 -38.42
C HIS A 350 -36.77 1.46 -39.31
N ARG A 351 -36.14 2.20 -40.21
CA ARG A 351 -36.83 3.02 -41.21
C ARG A 351 -37.64 2.17 -42.20
N GLN A 352 -37.05 1.09 -42.72
CA GLN A 352 -37.72 0.17 -43.58
C GLN A 352 -38.93 -0.50 -42.96
N LYS A 353 -38.87 -0.76 -41.66
CA LYS A 353 -39.96 -1.39 -40.85
C LYS A 353 -40.94 -0.38 -40.29
N GLY A 354 -40.75 0.91 -40.46
CA GLY A 354 -41.61 1.96 -39.88
C GLY A 354 -41.56 2.02 -38.37
N ILE A 355 -40.48 1.53 -37.75
CA ILE A 355 -40.30 1.49 -36.29
C ILE A 355 -39.47 2.70 -35.87
N PRO A 356 -40.00 3.63 -35.05
CA PRO A 356 -39.21 4.77 -34.59
C PRO A 356 -38.06 4.31 -33.69
N LEU A 357 -36.84 4.83 -33.96
CA LEU A 357 -35.69 4.70 -33.04
C LEU A 357 -35.78 5.81 -31.99
N GLU A 358 -36.26 5.47 -30.80
CA GLU A 358 -36.09 6.31 -29.61
C GLU A 358 -34.68 6.18 -29.07
N VAL A 359 -33.71 6.75 -29.76
CA VAL A 359 -32.36 6.93 -29.20
C VAL A 359 -32.41 8.21 -28.34
N ARG A 360 -32.61 8.09 -27.06
CA ARG A 360 -32.30 9.21 -26.14
C ARG A 360 -30.80 9.46 -26.25
N ARG A 361 -30.44 10.61 -26.81
CA ARG A 361 -29.08 11.16 -26.88
C ARG A 361 -28.52 11.46 -25.49
#